data_9675d8a5e9ef6d952478ab34259501aa
#
_entry.id   9675d8a5e9ef6d952478ab34259501aa
#
_cell.length_a   1.000
_cell.length_b   1.000
_cell.length_c   1.000
_cell.angle_alpha   90.00
_cell.angle_beta   90.00
_cell.angle_gamma   90.00
#
_symmetry.space_group_name_H-M   'P 1'
#
loop_
_entity.id
_entity.type
_entity.pdbx_description
1 polymer ?
#
loop_
_entity_poly.entity_id
_entity_poly.type
_entity_poly.pdbx_seq_one_letter_code
_entity_poly.pdbx_strand_id
1 'polypeptide(L)'
;MQLKPGFEEEYQRRHELIWPELEKLLKDTGIHEYTIFLDPVTLGLFGSLQVTDISKMDELPSQPVMQKWWAYMKDIMETNEDNSPISIPLKEVFFLP
;
A
#
# COMPACT_ATOMS: atom_id res chain seq x y z
N MET A 1 -1.46 -7.26 2.95
CA MET A 1 -1.90 -7.35 1.54
C MET A 1 -1.37 -8.64 0.93
N GLN A 2 -1.88 -9.04 -0.20
CA GLN A 2 -1.52 -10.33 -0.81
C GLN A 2 -1.19 -10.14 -2.29
N LEU A 3 0.02 -10.53 -2.67
CA LEU A 3 0.48 -10.50 -4.06
C LEU A 3 0.09 -11.80 -4.77
N LYS A 4 -0.22 -11.71 -6.06
CA LYS A 4 -0.44 -12.90 -6.89
C LYS A 4 0.90 -13.51 -7.29
N PRO A 5 0.96 -14.86 -7.45
CA PRO A 5 2.20 -15.52 -7.82
C PRO A 5 2.75 -15.06 -9.17
N GLY A 6 4.06 -14.90 -9.25
CA GLY A 6 4.76 -14.53 -10.49
C GLY A 6 4.88 -13.04 -10.73
N PHE A 7 4.39 -12.18 -9.81
CA PHE A 7 4.39 -10.73 -9.99
C PHE A 7 5.32 -9.98 -9.02
N GLU A 8 6.24 -10.68 -8.38
CA GLU A 8 7.13 -10.08 -7.38
C GLU A 8 7.96 -8.93 -7.98
N GLU A 9 8.57 -9.18 -9.13
CA GLU A 9 9.41 -8.16 -9.80
C GLU A 9 8.56 -7.02 -10.35
N GLU A 10 7.39 -7.32 -10.91
CA GLU A 10 6.50 -6.30 -11.45
C GLU A 10 5.96 -5.39 -10.34
N TYR A 11 5.63 -5.96 -9.17
CA TYR A 11 5.20 -5.17 -8.02
C TYR A 11 6.27 -4.15 -7.61
N GLN A 12 7.51 -4.64 -7.49
CA GLN A 12 8.65 -3.77 -7.14
C GLN A 12 8.87 -2.69 -8.20
N ARG A 13 8.84 -3.07 -9.46
CA ARG A 13 9.03 -2.13 -10.56
C ARG A 13 7.99 -1.01 -10.55
N ARG A 14 6.71 -1.35 -10.34
CA ARG A 14 5.64 -0.35 -10.30
C ARG A 14 5.82 0.64 -9.15
N HIS A 15 6.32 0.17 -8.01
CA HIS A 15 6.58 1.05 -6.86
C HIS A 15 7.83 1.90 -7.05
N GLU A 16 8.85 1.39 -7.71
CA GLU A 16 10.02 2.19 -8.07
C GLU A 16 9.66 3.31 -9.04
N LEU A 17 8.64 3.10 -9.86
CA LEU A 17 8.12 4.06 -10.82
C LEU A 17 6.79 4.65 -10.35
N ILE A 18 6.64 4.84 -9.05
CA ILE A 18 5.40 5.38 -8.47
C ILE A 18 5.02 6.70 -9.15
N TRP A 19 3.72 6.87 -9.40
CA TRP A 19 3.23 8.09 -10.04
C TRP A 19 3.53 9.32 -9.17
N PRO A 20 4.05 10.41 -9.76
CA PRO A 20 4.32 11.62 -8.98
C PRO A 20 3.10 12.17 -8.26
N GLU A 21 1.91 12.07 -8.86
CA GLU A 21 0.67 12.52 -8.23
C GLU A 21 0.32 11.68 -6.98
N LEU A 22 0.60 10.38 -7.03
CA LEU A 22 0.35 9.49 -5.90
C LEU A 22 1.36 9.76 -4.78
N GLU A 23 2.62 9.91 -5.13
CA GLU A 23 3.66 10.25 -4.16
C GLU A 23 3.32 11.57 -3.44
N LYS A 24 2.89 12.58 -4.19
CA LYS A 24 2.48 13.86 -3.63
C LYS A 24 1.28 13.71 -2.70
N LEU A 25 0.26 12.94 -3.11
CA LEU A 25 -0.91 12.69 -2.27
C LEU A 25 -0.53 12.04 -0.94
N LEU A 26 0.33 11.04 -0.96
CA LEU A 26 0.75 10.34 0.24
C LEU A 26 1.50 11.28 1.18
N LYS A 27 2.41 12.09 0.66
CA LYS A 27 3.15 13.08 1.45
C LYS A 27 2.23 14.17 2.00
N ASP A 28 1.30 14.66 1.21
CA ASP A 28 0.34 15.68 1.64
C ASP A 28 -0.62 15.15 2.71
N THR A 29 -0.85 13.85 2.74
CA THR A 29 -1.64 13.19 3.78
C THR A 29 -0.86 13.07 5.10
N GLY A 30 0.44 13.35 5.07
CA GLY A 30 1.30 13.25 6.25
C GLY A 30 1.96 11.89 6.42
N ILE A 31 1.91 11.06 5.40
CA ILE A 31 2.56 9.74 5.42
C ILE A 31 4.06 9.90 5.15
N HIS A 32 4.87 9.28 5.98
CA HIS A 32 6.31 9.23 5.81
C HIS A 32 6.86 7.90 6.34
N GLU A 33 8.11 7.60 5.95
CA GLU A 33 8.76 6.35 6.33
C GLU A 33 7.89 5.12 6.00
N TYR A 34 7.26 5.15 4.83
CA TYR A 34 6.44 4.05 4.35
C TYR A 34 7.33 2.98 3.73
N THR A 35 7.29 1.79 4.30
CA THR A 35 8.05 0.64 3.81
C THR A 35 7.12 -0.54 3.61
N ILE A 36 7.29 -1.24 2.49
CA ILE A 36 6.55 -2.46 2.19
C ILE A 36 7.54 -3.62 2.13
N PHE A 37 7.25 -4.68 2.88
CA PHE A 37 8.04 -5.91 2.89
C PHE A 37 7.26 -7.05 2.25
N LEU A 38 7.95 -7.91 1.52
CA LEU A 38 7.37 -9.09 0.89
C LEU A 38 7.86 -10.35 1.60
N ASP A 39 6.92 -11.23 1.96
CA ASP A 39 7.26 -12.60 2.32
C ASP A 39 7.36 -13.42 1.02
N PRO A 40 8.57 -13.87 0.63
CA PRO A 40 8.73 -14.55 -0.65
C PRO A 40 8.11 -15.95 -0.70
N VAL A 41 7.73 -16.52 0.44
CA VAL A 41 7.10 -17.84 0.52
C VAL A 41 5.59 -17.73 0.37
N THR A 42 4.95 -16.87 1.19
CA THR A 42 3.49 -16.73 1.22
C THR A 42 2.99 -15.66 0.25
N LEU A 43 3.88 -14.78 -0.23
CA LEU A 43 3.57 -13.59 -1.02
C LEU A 43 2.73 -12.57 -0.25
N GLY A 44 2.76 -12.65 1.07
CA GLY A 44 2.18 -11.63 1.92
C GLY A 44 2.98 -10.34 1.86
N LEU A 45 2.27 -9.21 1.79
CA LEU A 45 2.88 -7.88 1.77
C LEU A 45 2.57 -7.17 3.09
N PHE A 46 3.60 -6.66 3.74
CA PHE A 46 3.50 -6.00 5.04
C PHE A 46 3.90 -4.54 4.90
N GLY A 47 2.97 -3.64 5.16
CA GLY A 47 3.23 -2.21 5.12
C GLY A 47 3.47 -1.64 6.50
N SER A 48 4.52 -0.83 6.63
CA SER A 48 4.83 -0.07 7.83
C SER A 48 4.99 1.40 7.43
N LEU A 49 4.28 2.29 8.11
CA LEU A 49 4.35 3.71 7.81
C LEU A 49 4.16 4.54 9.07
N GLN A 50 4.62 5.78 9.00
CA GLN A 50 4.29 6.79 10.00
C GLN A 50 3.38 7.82 9.38
N VAL A 51 2.47 8.37 10.17
CA VAL A 51 1.54 9.39 9.71
C VAL A 51 1.39 10.44 10.81
N THR A 52 1.40 11.72 10.42
CA THR A 52 1.30 12.83 11.38
C THR A 52 -0.09 12.96 11.97
N ASP A 53 -1.13 12.61 11.20
CA ASP A 53 -2.52 12.64 11.65
C ASP A 53 -3.26 11.46 11.02
N ILE A 54 -3.54 10.43 11.82
CA ILE A 54 -4.13 9.19 11.33
C ILE A 54 -5.53 9.41 10.72
N SER A 55 -6.25 10.44 11.17
CA SER A 55 -7.58 10.74 10.64
C SER A 55 -7.56 11.12 9.17
N LYS A 56 -6.45 11.67 8.68
CA LYS A 56 -6.30 12.03 7.26
C LYS A 56 -6.22 10.81 6.34
N MET A 57 -5.83 9.66 6.86
CA MET A 57 -5.77 8.44 6.06
C MET A 57 -7.16 7.97 5.62
N ASP A 58 -8.21 8.32 6.36
CA ASP A 58 -9.58 7.95 6.02
C ASP A 58 -10.05 8.61 4.73
N GLU A 59 -9.39 9.67 4.30
CA GLU A 59 -9.72 10.38 3.06
C GLU A 59 -9.07 9.75 1.82
N LEU A 60 -8.02 8.93 1.99
CA LEU A 60 -7.28 8.34 0.87
C LEU A 60 -8.17 7.50 -0.06
N PRO A 61 -9.06 6.63 0.44
CA PRO A 61 -9.88 5.81 -0.45
C PRO A 61 -10.78 6.60 -1.39
N SER A 62 -11.12 7.84 -1.05
CA SER A 62 -11.97 8.68 -1.89
C SER A 62 -11.20 9.49 -2.95
N GLN A 63 -9.87 9.49 -2.89
CA GLN A 63 -9.06 10.28 -3.80
C GLN A 63 -8.97 9.62 -5.18
N PRO A 64 -9.23 10.36 -6.27
CA PRO A 64 -9.24 9.77 -7.61
C PRO A 64 -7.91 9.10 -8.00
N VAL A 65 -6.77 9.70 -7.64
CA VAL A 65 -5.46 9.12 -7.99
C VAL A 65 -5.23 7.80 -7.24
N MET A 66 -5.71 7.70 -5.99
CA MET A 66 -5.62 6.45 -5.23
C MET A 66 -6.44 5.34 -5.88
N GLN A 67 -7.66 5.68 -6.30
CA GLN A 67 -8.55 4.73 -6.98
C GLN A 67 -7.95 4.26 -8.30
N LYS A 68 -7.32 5.16 -9.05
CA LYS A 68 -6.64 4.81 -10.30
C LYS A 68 -5.44 3.89 -10.05
N TRP A 69 -4.68 4.14 -8.99
CA TRP A 69 -3.56 3.28 -8.60
C TRP A 69 -4.04 1.88 -8.25
N TRP A 70 -5.11 1.76 -7.47
CA TRP A 70 -5.69 0.46 -7.14
C TRP A 70 -6.16 -0.29 -8.39
N ALA A 71 -6.84 0.41 -9.30
CA ALA A 71 -7.28 -0.18 -10.57
C ALA A 71 -6.10 -0.65 -11.42
N TYR A 72 -4.99 0.08 -11.39
CA TYR A 72 -3.75 -0.30 -12.06
C TYR A 72 -3.12 -1.55 -11.43
N MET A 73 -3.16 -1.66 -10.10
CA MET A 73 -2.48 -2.75 -9.37
C MET A 73 -3.31 -4.03 -9.26
N LYS A 74 -4.61 -4.00 -9.56
CA LYS A 74 -5.50 -5.12 -9.28
C LYS A 74 -5.16 -6.40 -10.06
N ASP A 75 -4.48 -6.29 -11.18
CA ASP A 75 -4.11 -7.46 -11.99
C ASP A 75 -3.01 -8.30 -11.35
N ILE A 76 -2.25 -7.72 -10.42
CA ILE A 76 -1.14 -8.41 -9.75
C ILE A 76 -1.35 -8.63 -8.26
N MET A 77 -2.46 -8.15 -7.69
CA MET A 77 -2.77 -8.25 -6.25
C MET A 77 -4.17 -8.80 -6.01
N GLU A 78 -4.38 -9.39 -4.84
CA GLU A 78 -5.72 -9.69 -4.36
C GLU A 78 -6.37 -8.41 -3.86
N THR A 79 -7.59 -8.12 -4.33
CA THR A 79 -8.29 -6.89 -4.02
C THR A 79 -9.73 -7.13 -3.60
N ASN A 80 -10.31 -6.13 -2.93
CA ASN A 80 -11.74 -6.05 -2.68
C ASN A 80 -12.48 -5.65 -3.97
N GLU A 81 -13.82 -5.63 -3.93
CA GLU A 81 -14.64 -5.29 -5.10
C GLU A 81 -14.38 -3.88 -5.62
N ASP A 82 -14.01 -2.95 -4.74
CA ASP A 82 -13.68 -1.56 -5.09
C ASP A 82 -12.22 -1.38 -5.54
N ASN A 83 -11.50 -2.49 -5.80
CA ASN A 83 -10.10 -2.54 -6.19
C ASN A 83 -9.11 -2.19 -5.07
N SER A 84 -9.58 -1.84 -3.87
CA SER A 84 -8.67 -1.63 -2.75
C SER A 84 -7.97 -2.93 -2.37
N PRO A 85 -6.71 -2.87 -1.93
CA PRO A 85 -6.01 -4.07 -1.50
C PRO A 85 -6.72 -4.73 -0.32
N ILE A 86 -6.80 -6.06 -0.33
CA ILE A 86 -7.25 -6.79 0.85
C ILE A 86 -6.22 -6.54 1.94
N SER A 87 -6.66 -5.98 3.06
CA SER A 87 -5.77 -5.60 4.16
C SER A 87 -6.25 -6.19 5.47
N ILE A 88 -5.31 -6.68 6.25
CA ILE A 88 -5.56 -7.21 7.60
C ILE A 88 -4.79 -6.32 8.57
N PRO A 89 -5.47 -5.60 9.48
CA PRO A 89 -4.78 -4.83 10.51
C PRO A 89 -3.95 -5.75 11.39
N LEU A 90 -2.70 -5.37 11.62
CA LEU A 90 -1.81 -6.11 12.50
C LEU A 90 -1.81 -5.45 13.88
N LYS A 91 -1.76 -6.27 14.91
CA LYS A 91 -1.72 -5.79 16.29
C LYS A 91 -0.27 -5.66 16.74
N GLU A 92 0.11 -4.49 17.23
CA GLU A 92 1.40 -4.33 17.87
C GLU A 92 1.42 -5.12 19.17
N VAL A 93 2.43 -5.99 19.32
CA VAL A 93 2.58 -6.83 20.52
C VAL A 93 3.86 -6.55 21.28
N PHE A 94 4.78 -5.79 20.70
CA PHE A 94 6.03 -5.40 21.34
C PHE A 94 6.63 -4.20 20.63
N PHE A 95 7.15 -3.24 21.40
CA PHE A 95 7.92 -2.11 20.90
C PHE A 95 9.08 -1.84 21.85
N LEU A 96 10.29 -1.77 21.31
CA LEU A 96 11.48 -1.38 22.06
C LEU A 96 11.93 -0.02 21.58
N PRO A 97 11.86 1.04 22.42
CA PRO A 97 12.29 2.37 22.04
C PRO A 97 13.81 2.50 21.91
#